data_b7ff7c79465b7574baf9c1a87a14f562
#
_entry.id   b7ff7c79465b7574baf9c1a87a14f562
#
_cell.length_a   1.000
_cell.length_b   1.000
_cell.length_c   1.000
_cell.angle_alpha   90.00
_cell.angle_beta   90.00
_cell.angle_gamma   90.00
#
_symmetry.space_group_name_H-M   'P 1'
#
loop_
_entity.id
_entity.type
_entity.pdbx_description
1 polymer ?
#
loop_
_entity_poly.entity_id
_entity_poly.type
_entity_poly.pdbx_seq_one_letter_code
_entity_poly.pdbx_strand_id
1 'polypeptide(L)'
;GITLGDLWTAEFRTCRTPTVLLDNHPQYNPNVSMVGIDNDEAMESAIARLKALGHQKIGYISGGLGSYIYQERYLAFFRAMKKHHLEDSHLLAGHSFSAEECVNSHLPRLLGCGCTAILCSHDLLARDVLNQCLRMGKRVPEDVSIMGIDDLPICLETTPPLSSVRQDRTELGKSAYYALSSQIQHIHISCLKLHPEVV
;
A
#
# COMPACT_ATOMS: atom_id res chain seq x y z
N GLY A 1 9.00 -5.65 4.96
CA GLY A 1 8.55 -5.67 6.37
C GLY A 1 8.22 -7.10 6.81
N ILE A 2 8.47 -7.43 8.05
CA ILE A 2 8.04 -8.71 8.61
C ILE A 2 6.54 -8.58 8.85
N THR A 3 5.74 -9.37 8.18
CA THR A 3 4.31 -9.47 8.45
C THR A 3 4.15 -10.26 9.75
N LEU A 4 3.82 -9.58 10.83
CA LEU A 4 3.51 -10.21 12.09
C LEU A 4 2.12 -10.84 11.96
N GLY A 5 2.05 -12.17 11.96
CA GLY A 5 0.78 -12.89 12.00
C GLY A 5 0.04 -12.69 13.34
N ASP A 6 -1.18 -13.18 13.44
CA ASP A 6 -2.09 -13.00 14.61
C ASP A 6 -1.49 -13.41 15.96
N LEU A 7 -0.54 -14.35 15.98
CA LEU A 7 0.15 -14.79 17.19
C LEU A 7 0.97 -13.67 17.85
N TRP A 8 1.63 -12.83 17.03
CA TRP A 8 2.43 -11.71 17.52
C TRP A 8 1.57 -10.56 18.04
N THR A 9 0.37 -10.37 17.49
CA THR A 9 -0.55 -9.34 17.98
C THR A 9 -1.02 -9.61 19.39
N ALA A 10 -1.17 -10.88 19.80
CA ALA A 10 -1.54 -11.26 21.16
C ALA A 10 -0.46 -10.89 22.19
N GLU A 11 0.82 -11.06 21.84
CA GLU A 11 1.95 -10.70 22.72
C GLU A 11 2.03 -9.17 22.93
N PHE A 12 1.76 -8.37 21.92
CA PHE A 12 1.74 -6.91 22.06
C PHE A 12 0.61 -6.38 22.94
N ARG A 13 -0.50 -7.13 23.10
CA ARG A 13 -1.59 -6.73 24.02
C ARG A 13 -1.16 -6.71 25.48
N THR A 14 -0.19 -7.53 25.87
CA THR A 14 0.31 -7.64 27.25
C THR A 14 1.73 -7.11 27.43
N CYS A 15 2.30 -6.50 26.37
CA CYS A 15 3.65 -5.97 26.40
C CYS A 15 3.78 -4.84 27.44
N ARG A 16 4.80 -4.93 28.29
CA ARG A 16 5.11 -3.91 29.31
C ARG A 16 6.25 -2.99 28.89
N THR A 17 7.00 -3.39 27.88
CA THR A 17 8.12 -2.62 27.34
C THR A 17 7.59 -1.57 26.36
N PRO A 18 8.01 -0.29 26.44
CA PRO A 18 7.72 0.70 25.43
C PRO A 18 8.09 0.19 24.04
N THR A 19 7.11 0.16 23.14
CA THR A 19 7.25 -0.46 21.81
C THR A 19 6.59 0.40 20.75
N VAL A 20 7.22 0.54 19.59
CA VAL A 20 6.63 1.19 18.42
C VAL A 20 6.55 0.18 17.27
N LEU A 21 5.37 0.01 16.73
CA LEU A 21 5.11 -0.79 15.54
C LEU A 21 5.05 0.12 14.32
N LEU A 22 5.72 -0.26 13.23
CA LEU A 22 5.67 0.44 11.96
C LEU A 22 4.72 -0.29 11.02
N ASP A 23 3.81 0.45 10.37
CA ASP A 23 2.84 -0.08 9.40
C ASP A 23 2.12 -1.35 9.87
N ASN A 24 1.62 -1.30 11.09
CA ASN A 24 1.00 -2.45 11.74
C ASN A 24 -0.35 -2.09 12.38
N HIS A 25 -1.02 -3.09 12.94
CA HIS A 25 -2.31 -2.92 13.59
C HIS A 25 -2.17 -2.08 14.86
N PRO A 26 -3.02 -1.04 15.06
CA PRO A 26 -3.09 -0.33 16.32
C PRO A 26 -3.40 -1.31 17.47
N GLN A 27 -2.68 -1.19 18.57
CA GLN A 27 -2.87 -2.05 19.74
C GLN A 27 -3.55 -1.26 20.87
N TYR A 28 -4.47 -1.92 21.58
CA TYR A 28 -5.07 -1.35 22.80
C TYR A 28 -4.16 -1.58 24.01
N ASN A 29 -2.92 -1.11 23.92
CA ASN A 29 -1.93 -1.23 24.98
C ASN A 29 -1.20 0.12 25.11
N PRO A 30 -1.19 0.75 26.30
CA PRO A 30 -0.53 2.03 26.51
C PRO A 30 1.00 1.99 26.29
N ASN A 31 1.61 0.83 26.30
CA ASN A 31 3.04 0.65 26.02
C ASN A 31 3.34 0.38 24.54
N VAL A 32 2.32 0.35 23.68
CA VAL A 32 2.51 0.07 22.24
C VAL A 32 1.91 1.21 21.43
N SER A 33 2.75 1.88 20.64
CA SER A 33 2.36 2.88 19.65
C SER A 33 2.44 2.30 18.25
N MET A 34 1.67 2.88 17.33
CA MET A 34 1.78 2.58 15.90
C MET A 34 2.15 3.86 15.15
N VAL A 35 3.06 3.75 14.19
CA VAL A 35 3.42 4.81 13.25
C VAL A 35 3.37 4.25 11.83
N GLY A 36 2.72 4.96 10.93
CA GLY A 36 2.59 4.55 9.53
C GLY A 36 1.99 5.67 8.69
N ILE A 37 1.74 5.40 7.41
CA ILE A 37 1.02 6.35 6.56
C ILE A 37 -0.50 6.24 6.75
N ASP A 38 -1.22 7.30 6.39
CA ASP A 38 -2.67 7.20 6.22
C ASP A 38 -2.99 6.48 4.91
N ASN A 39 -3.41 5.20 5.01
CA ASN A 39 -3.72 4.38 3.85
C ASN A 39 -4.96 4.85 3.09
N ASP A 40 -5.92 5.49 3.76
CA ASP A 40 -7.08 6.08 3.08
C ASP A 40 -6.64 7.27 2.22
N GLU A 41 -5.81 8.15 2.76
CA GLU A 41 -5.26 9.28 2.02
C GLU A 41 -4.33 8.83 0.89
N ALA A 42 -3.53 7.78 1.11
CA ALA A 42 -2.65 7.19 0.10
C ALA A 42 -3.44 6.69 -1.12
N MET A 43 -4.49 5.90 -0.88
CA MET A 43 -5.34 5.38 -1.95
C MET A 43 -6.15 6.47 -2.62
N GLU A 44 -6.66 7.43 -1.84
CA GLU A 44 -7.38 8.57 -2.41
C GLU A 44 -6.50 9.39 -3.34
N SER A 45 -5.28 9.74 -2.92
CA SER A 45 -4.33 10.52 -3.73
C SER A 45 -3.93 9.77 -5.01
N ALA A 46 -3.68 8.45 -4.92
CA ALA A 46 -3.37 7.63 -6.07
C ALA A 46 -4.54 7.59 -7.08
N ILE A 47 -5.76 7.32 -6.60
CA ILE A 47 -6.96 7.25 -7.44
C ILE A 47 -7.28 8.63 -8.05
N ALA A 48 -7.18 9.70 -7.28
CA ALA A 48 -7.37 11.07 -7.78
C ALA A 48 -6.38 11.38 -8.91
N ARG A 49 -5.11 11.02 -8.73
CA ARG A 49 -4.06 11.22 -9.76
C ARG A 49 -4.37 10.42 -11.02
N LEU A 50 -4.68 9.13 -10.90
CA LEU A 50 -5.01 8.28 -12.05
C LEU A 50 -6.27 8.78 -12.77
N LYS A 51 -7.30 9.19 -12.03
CA LYS A 51 -8.51 9.79 -12.59
C LYS A 51 -8.21 11.10 -13.35
N ALA A 52 -7.38 11.97 -12.79
CA ALA A 52 -6.96 13.21 -13.43
C ALA A 52 -6.19 12.97 -14.75
N LEU A 53 -5.53 11.81 -14.88
CA LEU A 53 -4.88 11.34 -16.11
C LEU A 53 -5.87 10.69 -17.11
N GLY A 54 -7.16 10.64 -16.79
CA GLY A 54 -8.21 10.13 -17.67
C GLY A 54 -8.58 8.66 -17.46
N HIS A 55 -7.97 7.97 -16.49
CA HIS A 55 -8.31 6.58 -16.21
C HIS A 55 -9.69 6.49 -15.53
N GLN A 56 -10.59 5.71 -16.13
CA GLN A 56 -11.94 5.45 -15.61
C GLN A 56 -12.06 4.05 -15.02
N LYS A 57 -11.24 3.11 -15.48
CA LYS A 57 -11.23 1.73 -15.05
C LYS A 57 -9.85 1.37 -14.51
N ILE A 58 -9.77 1.33 -13.18
CA ILE A 58 -8.51 1.15 -12.44
C ILE A 58 -8.56 -0.20 -11.74
N GLY A 59 -7.55 -1.03 -12.00
CA GLY A 59 -7.37 -2.31 -11.31
C GLY A 59 -6.48 -2.16 -10.07
N TYR A 60 -6.66 -3.05 -9.09
CA TYR A 60 -5.83 -3.13 -7.90
C TYR A 60 -5.27 -4.53 -7.70
N ILE A 61 -3.97 -4.62 -7.47
CA ILE A 61 -3.29 -5.89 -7.13
C ILE A 61 -2.61 -5.73 -5.78
N SER A 62 -2.93 -6.63 -4.85
CA SER A 62 -2.41 -6.63 -3.48
C SER A 62 -1.64 -7.89 -3.15
N GLY A 63 -0.72 -7.77 -2.20
CA GLY A 63 -0.22 -8.93 -1.46
C GLY A 63 -1.33 -9.63 -0.67
N GLY A 64 -1.00 -10.76 -0.03
CA GLY A 64 -1.98 -11.57 0.70
C GLY A 64 -2.63 -10.80 1.85
N LEU A 65 -3.95 -10.88 1.93
CA LEU A 65 -4.76 -10.17 2.94
C LEU A 65 -4.59 -10.69 4.38
N GLY A 66 -3.69 -11.64 4.63
CA GLY A 66 -3.24 -11.98 5.98
C GLY A 66 -2.38 -10.89 6.63
N SER A 67 -1.89 -9.91 5.85
CA SER A 67 -1.20 -8.73 6.35
C SER A 67 -2.20 -7.61 6.62
N TYR A 68 -2.16 -7.02 7.83
CA TYR A 68 -2.99 -5.87 8.18
C TYR A 68 -2.86 -4.73 7.18
N ILE A 69 -1.63 -4.36 6.80
CA ILE A 69 -1.39 -3.24 5.87
C ILE A 69 -2.03 -3.49 4.49
N TYR A 70 -2.01 -4.74 4.00
CA TYR A 70 -2.63 -5.07 2.72
C TYR A 70 -4.15 -5.10 2.81
N GLN A 71 -4.72 -5.51 3.96
CA GLN A 71 -6.17 -5.39 4.21
C GLN A 71 -6.61 -3.93 4.20
N GLU A 72 -5.91 -3.06 4.94
CA GLU A 72 -6.23 -1.62 5.01
C GLU A 72 -6.14 -0.98 3.62
N ARG A 73 -5.05 -1.21 2.90
CA ARG A 73 -4.88 -0.69 1.53
C ARG A 73 -5.96 -1.24 0.58
N TYR A 74 -6.33 -2.52 0.71
CA TYR A 74 -7.39 -3.13 -0.09
C TYR A 74 -8.75 -2.48 0.14
N LEU A 75 -9.13 -2.27 1.39
CA LEU A 75 -10.38 -1.62 1.74
C LEU A 75 -10.37 -0.12 1.37
N ALA A 76 -9.23 0.55 1.58
CA ALA A 76 -9.04 1.96 1.21
C ALA A 76 -9.18 2.17 -0.30
N PHE A 77 -8.71 1.23 -1.13
CA PHE A 77 -8.90 1.28 -2.58
C PHE A 77 -10.38 1.41 -2.95
N PHE A 78 -11.26 0.55 -2.42
CA PHE A 78 -12.70 0.62 -2.73
C PHE A 78 -13.35 1.90 -2.18
N ARG A 79 -12.95 2.35 -0.99
CA ARG A 79 -13.42 3.63 -0.45
C ARG A 79 -13.07 4.79 -1.38
N ALA A 80 -11.83 4.83 -1.89
CA ALA A 80 -11.35 5.84 -2.82
C ALA A 80 -12.09 5.76 -4.17
N MET A 81 -12.25 4.57 -4.76
CA MET A 81 -12.99 4.39 -6.00
C MET A 81 -14.42 4.92 -5.90
N LYS A 82 -15.12 4.56 -4.82
CA LYS A 82 -16.48 5.06 -4.54
C LYS A 82 -16.52 6.57 -4.36
N LYS A 83 -15.58 7.15 -3.59
CA LYS A 83 -15.49 8.60 -3.38
C LYS A 83 -15.29 9.36 -4.68
N HIS A 84 -14.52 8.80 -5.60
CA HIS A 84 -14.25 9.39 -6.90
C HIS A 84 -15.28 9.03 -7.98
N HIS A 85 -16.38 8.33 -7.63
CA HIS A 85 -17.42 7.88 -8.55
C HIS A 85 -16.87 7.04 -9.72
N LEU A 86 -15.90 6.18 -9.44
CA LEU A 86 -15.36 5.20 -10.36
C LEU A 86 -16.00 3.83 -10.11
N GLU A 87 -15.84 2.89 -11.07
CA GLU A 87 -16.30 1.52 -10.88
C GLU A 87 -15.57 0.87 -9.70
N ASP A 88 -16.28 0.45 -8.66
CA ASP A 88 -15.75 -0.12 -7.42
C ASP A 88 -15.99 -1.65 -7.29
N SER A 89 -16.18 -2.32 -8.43
CA SER A 89 -16.39 -3.77 -8.45
C SER A 89 -15.19 -4.54 -7.91
N HIS A 90 -15.45 -5.53 -7.05
CA HIS A 90 -14.41 -6.48 -6.58
C HIS A 90 -13.77 -7.27 -7.73
N LEU A 91 -14.37 -7.29 -8.92
CA LEU A 91 -13.76 -7.84 -10.12
C LEU A 91 -12.53 -7.03 -10.56
N LEU A 92 -12.41 -5.77 -10.15
CA LEU A 92 -11.27 -4.91 -10.44
C LEU A 92 -10.13 -5.03 -9.42
N ALA A 93 -10.20 -5.98 -8.48
CA ALA A 93 -9.15 -6.22 -7.51
C ALA A 93 -8.73 -7.70 -7.47
N GLY A 94 -7.47 -7.93 -7.13
CA GLY A 94 -6.90 -9.26 -6.89
C GLY A 94 -5.87 -9.21 -5.76
N HIS A 95 -5.72 -10.31 -5.05
CA HIS A 95 -4.71 -10.45 -4.00
C HIS A 95 -4.21 -11.88 -3.91
N SER A 96 -2.93 -12.05 -3.56
CA SER A 96 -2.34 -13.36 -3.28
C SER A 96 -1.11 -13.22 -2.41
N PHE A 97 -0.79 -14.27 -1.64
CA PHE A 97 0.51 -14.40 -0.98
C PHE A 97 1.66 -14.67 -1.97
N SER A 98 1.34 -15.13 -3.18
CA SER A 98 2.29 -15.36 -4.26
C SER A 98 2.30 -14.17 -5.22
N ALA A 99 3.45 -13.51 -5.35
CA ALA A 99 3.66 -12.49 -6.38
C ALA A 99 3.46 -13.06 -7.79
N GLU A 100 3.84 -14.32 -7.99
CA GLU A 100 3.66 -15.03 -9.27
C GLU A 100 2.17 -15.15 -9.63
N GLU A 101 1.31 -15.51 -8.67
CA GLU A 101 -0.14 -15.57 -8.90
C GLU A 101 -0.72 -14.18 -9.19
N CYS A 102 -0.27 -13.15 -8.45
CA CYS A 102 -0.68 -11.77 -8.70
C CYS A 102 -0.42 -11.36 -10.16
N VAL A 103 0.77 -11.71 -10.67
CA VAL A 103 1.23 -11.32 -12.01
C VAL A 103 0.64 -12.21 -13.10
N ASN A 104 0.54 -13.52 -12.88
CA ASN A 104 0.13 -14.47 -13.92
C ASN A 104 -1.38 -14.69 -14.00
N SER A 105 -2.12 -14.43 -12.93
CA SER A 105 -3.56 -14.65 -12.88
C SER A 105 -4.35 -13.35 -12.77
N HIS A 106 -4.01 -12.48 -11.80
CA HIS A 106 -4.80 -11.26 -11.57
C HIS A 106 -4.56 -10.19 -12.62
N LEU A 107 -3.30 -9.96 -13.04
CA LEU A 107 -3.00 -8.95 -14.06
C LEU A 107 -3.70 -9.22 -15.40
N PRO A 108 -3.59 -10.41 -16.05
CA PRO A 108 -4.29 -10.67 -17.29
C PRO A 108 -5.81 -10.51 -17.17
N ARG A 109 -6.38 -10.93 -16.05
CA ARG A 109 -7.81 -10.76 -15.78
C ARG A 109 -8.21 -9.28 -15.73
N LEU A 110 -7.46 -8.45 -15.01
CA LEU A 110 -7.74 -7.01 -14.91
C LEU A 110 -7.62 -6.30 -16.25
N LEU A 111 -6.58 -6.64 -17.04
CA LEU A 111 -6.43 -6.13 -18.41
C LEU A 111 -7.58 -6.57 -19.29
N GLY A 112 -8.03 -7.84 -19.17
CA GLY A 112 -9.19 -8.38 -19.86
C GLY A 112 -10.51 -7.69 -19.46
N CYS A 113 -10.62 -7.21 -18.24
CA CYS A 113 -11.74 -6.36 -17.79
C CYS A 113 -11.68 -4.93 -18.34
N GLY A 114 -10.61 -4.56 -19.06
CA GLY A 114 -10.42 -3.25 -19.65
C GLY A 114 -9.82 -2.20 -18.70
N CYS A 115 -9.12 -2.63 -17.63
CA CYS A 115 -8.37 -1.70 -16.80
C CYS A 115 -7.25 -1.03 -17.62
N THR A 116 -7.20 0.28 -17.55
CA THR A 116 -6.17 1.11 -18.20
C THR A 116 -5.10 1.60 -17.23
N ALA A 117 -5.30 1.38 -15.93
CA ALA A 117 -4.30 1.59 -14.90
C ALA A 117 -4.36 0.45 -13.88
N ILE A 118 -3.21 0.09 -13.32
CA ILE A 118 -3.06 -0.88 -12.25
C ILE A 118 -2.34 -0.22 -11.08
N LEU A 119 -3.01 -0.14 -9.94
CA LEU A 119 -2.42 0.27 -8.67
C LEU A 119 -2.01 -0.98 -7.90
N CYS A 120 -0.78 -1.01 -7.39
CA CYS A 120 -0.23 -2.14 -6.65
C CYS A 120 -0.05 -1.79 -5.18
N SER A 121 -0.22 -2.76 -4.28
CA SER A 121 -0.11 -2.54 -2.83
C SER A 121 1.29 -2.10 -2.36
N HIS A 122 2.34 -2.32 -3.15
CA HIS A 122 3.72 -1.91 -2.89
C HIS A 122 4.56 -1.95 -4.17
N ASP A 123 5.71 -1.27 -4.16
CA ASP A 123 6.54 -1.06 -5.35
C ASP A 123 7.18 -2.32 -5.92
N LEU A 124 7.55 -3.29 -5.07
CA LEU A 124 8.12 -4.54 -5.58
C LEU A 124 7.09 -5.31 -6.43
N LEU A 125 5.82 -5.30 -6.02
CA LEU A 125 4.74 -5.89 -6.80
C LEU A 125 4.47 -5.06 -8.06
N ALA A 126 4.53 -3.73 -7.98
CA ALA A 126 4.39 -2.85 -9.14
C ALA A 126 5.47 -3.11 -10.19
N ARG A 127 6.73 -3.32 -9.76
CA ARG A 127 7.84 -3.73 -10.65
C ARG A 127 7.55 -5.06 -11.33
N ASP A 128 7.05 -6.05 -10.60
CA ASP A 128 6.76 -7.38 -11.17
C ASP A 128 5.60 -7.32 -12.16
N VAL A 129 4.57 -6.49 -11.87
CA VAL A 129 3.46 -6.18 -12.79
C VAL A 129 3.97 -5.46 -14.03
N LEU A 130 4.86 -4.45 -13.90
CA LEU A 130 5.50 -3.76 -15.01
C LEU A 130 6.23 -4.74 -15.94
N ASN A 131 7.11 -5.55 -15.35
CA ASN A 131 7.88 -6.53 -16.10
C ASN A 131 6.99 -7.51 -16.86
N GLN A 132 5.87 -7.93 -16.28
CA GLN A 132 4.92 -8.81 -16.95
C GLN A 132 4.15 -8.09 -18.07
N CYS A 133 3.74 -6.85 -17.88
CA CYS A 133 3.15 -6.04 -18.95
C CYS A 133 4.09 -5.95 -20.16
N LEU A 134 5.37 -5.67 -19.93
CA LEU A 134 6.37 -5.59 -21.00
C LEU A 134 6.56 -6.96 -21.70
N ARG A 135 6.58 -8.08 -20.96
CA ARG A 135 6.64 -9.44 -21.55
C ARG A 135 5.40 -9.76 -22.38
N MET A 136 4.23 -9.22 -22.02
CA MET A 136 2.98 -9.35 -22.78
C MET A 136 2.93 -8.40 -23.98
N GLY A 137 3.99 -7.65 -24.26
CA GLY A 137 4.06 -6.69 -25.36
C GLY A 137 3.23 -5.42 -25.12
N LYS A 138 2.83 -5.14 -23.88
CA LYS A 138 2.14 -3.89 -23.52
C LYS A 138 3.15 -2.77 -23.34
N ARG A 139 2.80 -1.60 -23.83
CA ARG A 139 3.57 -0.36 -23.58
C ARG A 139 3.09 0.26 -22.28
N VAL A 140 4.03 0.67 -21.45
CA VAL A 140 3.77 1.37 -20.21
C VAL A 140 4.42 2.75 -20.31
N PRO A 141 3.67 3.84 -20.17
CA PRO A 141 2.28 3.93 -19.72
C PRO A 141 1.20 3.90 -20.82
N GLU A 142 1.54 3.82 -22.13
CA GLU A 142 0.62 4.09 -23.25
C GLU A 142 -0.58 3.12 -23.33
N ASP A 143 -0.37 1.82 -23.06
CA ASP A 143 -1.42 0.80 -23.08
C ASP A 143 -1.99 0.55 -21.67
N VAL A 144 -1.17 0.74 -20.63
CA VAL A 144 -1.55 0.59 -19.22
C VAL A 144 -0.59 1.38 -18.32
N SER A 145 -1.13 2.18 -17.43
CA SER A 145 -0.36 2.86 -16.38
C SER A 145 -0.19 1.96 -15.15
N ILE A 146 0.96 2.05 -14.48
CA ILE A 146 1.26 1.27 -13.28
C ILE A 146 1.74 2.21 -12.19
N MET A 147 1.22 2.04 -10.98
CA MET A 147 1.60 2.81 -9.81
C MET A 147 1.81 1.88 -8.61
N GLY A 148 2.86 2.16 -7.83
CA GLY A 148 3.16 1.46 -6.59
C GLY A 148 2.83 2.28 -5.34
N ILE A 149 3.28 1.79 -4.20
CA ILE A 149 3.26 2.47 -2.90
C ILE A 149 4.59 2.15 -2.21
N ASP A 150 5.16 3.07 -1.48
CA ASP A 150 6.32 3.12 -0.58
C ASP A 150 7.46 4.02 -1.10
N ASP A 151 7.52 4.36 -2.39
CA ASP A 151 8.59 5.13 -3.06
C ASP A 151 9.99 4.54 -2.76
N LEU A 152 10.13 3.25 -3.07
CA LEU A 152 11.40 2.56 -2.94
C LEU A 152 12.36 2.95 -4.08
N PRO A 153 13.70 2.90 -3.87
CA PRO A 153 14.67 3.20 -4.93
C PRO A 153 14.46 2.41 -6.22
N ILE A 154 13.90 1.21 -6.13
CA ILE A 154 13.57 0.36 -7.27
C ILE A 154 12.67 1.05 -8.30
N CYS A 155 11.85 2.04 -7.89
CA CYS A 155 10.98 2.78 -8.80
C CYS A 155 11.78 3.53 -9.87
N LEU A 156 12.97 4.02 -9.53
CA LEU A 156 13.88 4.71 -10.46
C LEU A 156 14.75 3.74 -11.27
N GLU A 157 14.86 2.49 -10.84
CA GLU A 157 15.68 1.46 -11.51
C GLU A 157 14.90 0.71 -12.60
N THR A 158 13.57 0.87 -12.64
CA THR A 158 12.74 0.27 -13.69
C THR A 158 12.75 1.10 -14.99
N THR A 159 12.39 0.45 -16.11
CA THR A 159 12.22 1.13 -17.40
C THR A 159 10.86 0.75 -18.00
N PRO A 160 9.92 1.72 -18.12
CA PRO A 160 9.99 3.10 -17.62
C PRO A 160 10.04 3.17 -16.07
N PRO A 161 10.47 4.31 -15.48
CA PRO A 161 10.38 4.53 -14.04
C PRO A 161 8.94 4.43 -13.55
N LEU A 162 8.74 3.89 -12.33
CA LEU A 162 7.43 3.73 -11.71
C LEU A 162 7.04 4.99 -10.92
N SER A 163 5.80 5.41 -11.10
CA SER A 163 5.15 6.30 -10.15
C SER A 163 4.80 5.54 -8.87
N SER A 164 4.86 6.21 -7.74
CA SER A 164 4.57 5.62 -6.44
C SER A 164 3.88 6.61 -5.50
N VAL A 165 3.24 6.09 -4.48
CA VAL A 165 2.80 6.86 -3.31
C VAL A 165 3.92 6.79 -2.27
N ARG A 166 4.56 7.94 -2.02
CA ARG A 166 5.70 8.04 -1.09
C ARG A 166 5.27 7.87 0.33
N GLN A 167 5.99 6.98 1.03
CA GLN A 167 6.07 6.95 2.47
C GLN A 167 7.43 7.56 2.88
N ASP A 168 7.43 8.76 3.47
CA ASP A 168 8.67 9.40 3.91
C ASP A 168 9.30 8.60 5.06
N ARG A 169 10.33 7.79 4.71
CA ARG A 169 11.03 6.92 5.67
C ARG A 169 11.79 7.70 6.74
N THR A 170 12.24 8.91 6.41
CA THR A 170 12.93 9.78 7.37
C THR A 170 11.93 10.28 8.41
N GLU A 171 10.78 10.75 7.96
CA GLU A 171 9.70 11.23 8.84
C GLU A 171 9.08 10.07 9.64
N LEU A 172 8.96 8.89 9.03
CA LEU A 172 8.55 7.67 9.73
C LEU A 172 9.49 7.35 10.90
N GLY A 173 10.81 7.38 10.64
CA GLY A 173 11.82 7.15 11.68
C GLY A 173 11.79 8.19 12.80
N LYS A 174 11.66 9.47 12.48
CA LYS A 174 11.53 10.55 13.48
C LYS A 174 10.27 10.40 14.32
N SER A 175 9.14 10.09 13.68
CA SER A 175 7.86 9.89 14.35
C SER A 175 7.89 8.66 15.26
N ALA A 176 8.56 7.59 14.83
CA ALA A 176 8.78 6.40 15.67
C ALA A 176 9.64 6.71 16.90
N TYR A 177 10.72 7.46 16.73
CA TYR A 177 11.55 7.92 17.83
C TYR A 177 10.77 8.80 18.79
N TYR A 178 9.98 9.75 18.28
CA TYR A 178 9.13 10.62 19.09
C TYR A 178 8.12 9.81 19.90
N ALA A 179 7.42 8.87 19.26
CA ALA A 179 6.44 8.03 19.94
C ALA A 179 7.10 7.17 21.04
N LEU A 180 8.26 6.57 20.78
CA LEU A 180 8.99 5.79 21.76
C LEU A 180 9.49 6.64 22.93
N SER A 181 10.06 7.81 22.64
CA SER A 181 10.53 8.75 23.68
C SER A 181 9.39 9.23 24.58
N SER A 182 8.22 9.51 23.99
CA SER A 182 7.02 9.89 24.73
C SER A 182 6.54 8.77 25.66
N GLN A 183 6.53 7.52 25.19
CA GLN A 183 6.18 6.37 26.05
C GLN A 183 7.13 6.19 27.23
N ILE A 184 8.44 6.38 27.03
CA ILE A 184 9.45 6.33 28.12
C ILE A 184 9.16 7.42 29.16
N GLN A 185 8.59 8.55 28.76
CA GLN A 185 8.14 9.64 29.63
C GLN A 185 6.72 9.46 30.16
N HIS A 186 6.13 8.27 29.98
CA HIS A 186 4.76 7.92 30.36
C HIS A 186 3.67 8.75 29.63
N ILE A 187 4.00 9.30 28.44
CA ILE A 187 3.03 9.96 27.56
C ILE A 187 2.60 8.95 26.50
N HIS A 188 1.35 8.55 26.54
CA HIS A 188 0.83 7.58 25.59
C HIS A 188 0.43 8.23 24.26
N ILE A 189 1.01 7.73 23.17
CA ILE A 189 0.63 8.04 21.78
C ILE A 189 0.20 6.73 21.14
N SER A 190 -1.11 6.56 20.91
CA SER A 190 -1.62 5.30 20.37
C SER A 190 -1.24 5.10 18.89
N CYS A 191 -1.34 6.16 18.09
CA CYS A 191 -1.14 6.09 16.64
C CYS A 191 -0.67 7.45 16.10
N LEU A 192 0.33 7.42 15.23
CA LEU A 192 0.74 8.54 14.38
C LEU A 192 0.62 8.13 12.91
N LYS A 193 -0.13 8.89 12.15
CA LYS A 193 -0.29 8.71 10.71
C LYS A 193 0.39 9.84 9.97
N LEU A 194 1.25 9.49 9.03
CA LEU A 194 1.96 10.41 8.14
C LEU A 194 1.17 10.63 6.87
N HIS A 195 1.25 11.85 6.33
CA HIS A 195 0.65 12.18 5.05
C HIS A 195 1.48 11.60 3.89
N PRO A 196 0.87 10.83 2.99
CA PRO A 196 1.53 10.32 1.80
C PRO A 196 1.57 11.37 0.68
N GLU A 197 2.49 11.19 -0.26
CA GLU A 197 2.63 12.02 -1.47
C GLU A 197 2.73 11.15 -2.72
N VAL A 198 2.06 11.51 -3.81
CA VAL A 198 2.21 10.84 -5.12
C VAL A 198 3.42 11.42 -5.85
N VAL A 199 4.37 10.58 -6.23
CA VAL A 199 5.63 10.90 -6.91
C VAL A 199 5.79 10.15 -8.23
#